data_4665ba07e13517038ac8ef0de75e1373
#
_entry.id   4665ba07e13517038ac8ef0de75e1373
#
_cell.length_a   1.000
_cell.length_b   1.000
_cell.length_c   1.000
_cell.angle_alpha   90.00
_cell.angle_beta   90.00
_cell.angle_gamma   90.00
#
_symmetry.space_group_name_H-M   'P 1'
#
loop_
_entity.id
_entity.type
_entity.pdbx_description
1 polymer ?
#
loop_
_entity_poly.entity_id
_entity_poly.type
_entity_poly.pdbx_seq_one_letter_code
_entity_poly.pdbx_strand_id
1 'polypeptide(L)'
;MARYTFATLDQWTKKTERRIDAVLKDATQSVVAVAQVSRDKGGRMPVITNTLRGSLQSSIAGGAFAEGEASHILVAPQMKGGDVATFTWTAEYAAAVNNGNRGRPGAHFVEGAVDQWPAIVRASIAKAKARVG
;
A
#
# COMPACT_ATOMS: atom_id res chain seq x y z
N MET A 1 38.41 -19.39 -5.08
CA MET A 1 37.16 -20.15 -5.05
C MET A 1 36.34 -19.74 -3.82
N ALA A 2 35.09 -19.35 -4.02
CA ALA A 2 34.23 -18.93 -2.93
C ALA A 2 33.73 -20.13 -2.12
N ARG A 3 33.75 -20.03 -0.80
CA ARG A 3 33.17 -21.02 0.11
C ARG A 3 31.97 -20.42 0.84
N TYR A 4 30.90 -21.20 0.91
CA TYR A 4 29.69 -20.81 1.63
C TYR A 4 29.39 -21.84 2.72
N THR A 5 29.15 -21.37 3.93
CA THR A 5 28.72 -22.21 5.06
C THR A 5 27.23 -22.07 5.27
N PHE A 6 26.60 -22.98 6.01
CA PHE A 6 25.18 -22.85 6.39
C PHE A 6 24.92 -21.55 7.15
N ALA A 7 25.81 -21.14 8.02
CA ALA A 7 25.66 -19.88 8.76
C ALA A 7 25.67 -18.69 7.83
N THR A 8 26.53 -18.66 6.82
CA THR A 8 26.59 -17.59 5.82
C THR A 8 25.33 -17.55 4.98
N LEU A 9 24.84 -18.70 4.51
CA LEU A 9 23.61 -18.80 3.72
C LEU A 9 22.39 -18.39 4.54
N ASP A 10 22.34 -18.79 5.83
CA ASP A 10 21.25 -18.40 6.72
C ASP A 10 21.20 -16.88 6.93
N GLN A 11 22.35 -16.26 7.15
CA GLN A 11 22.45 -14.80 7.28
C GLN A 11 21.99 -14.09 6.00
N TRP A 12 22.39 -14.58 4.85
CA TRP A 12 21.97 -14.03 3.56
C TRP A 12 20.47 -14.16 3.35
N THR A 13 19.90 -15.33 3.69
CA THR A 13 18.46 -15.58 3.59
C THR A 13 17.67 -14.62 4.49
N LYS A 14 18.09 -14.46 5.75
CA LYS A 14 17.44 -13.53 6.68
C LYS A 14 17.51 -12.08 6.20
N LYS A 15 18.63 -11.67 5.63
CA LYS A 15 18.80 -10.34 5.08
C LYS A 15 17.86 -10.13 3.89
N THR A 16 17.72 -11.11 3.02
CA THR A 16 16.81 -11.07 1.87
C THR A 16 15.35 -10.98 2.33
N GLU A 17 14.95 -11.77 3.32
CA GLU A 17 13.60 -11.73 3.91
C GLU A 17 13.30 -10.35 4.48
N ARG A 18 14.23 -9.74 5.20
CA ARG A 18 14.04 -8.39 5.75
C ARG A 18 13.88 -7.35 4.65
N ARG A 19 14.60 -7.48 3.54
CA ARG A 19 14.46 -6.59 2.39
C ARG A 19 13.09 -6.74 1.74
N ILE A 20 12.63 -7.98 1.56
CA ILE A 20 11.30 -8.26 0.99
C ILE A 20 10.21 -7.67 1.89
N ASP A 21 10.29 -7.88 3.19
CA ASP A 21 9.32 -7.34 4.15
C ASP A 21 9.32 -5.80 4.13
N ALA A 22 10.50 -5.19 4.07
CA ALA A 22 10.62 -3.73 4.00
C ALA A 22 10.00 -3.15 2.72
N VAL A 23 10.23 -3.81 1.58
CA VAL A 23 9.62 -3.41 0.30
C VAL A 23 8.11 -3.55 0.36
N LEU A 24 7.62 -4.67 0.87
CA LEU A 24 6.18 -4.94 0.97
C LEU A 24 5.46 -3.89 1.81
N LYS A 25 6.01 -3.59 3.00
CA LYS A 25 5.44 -2.59 3.89
C LYS A 25 5.40 -1.19 3.26
N ASP A 26 6.52 -0.75 2.72
CA ASP A 26 6.65 0.58 2.14
C ASP A 26 5.81 0.74 0.88
N ALA A 27 5.85 -0.23 -0.03
CA ALA A 27 5.08 -0.17 -1.28
C ALA A 27 3.58 -0.22 -1.02
N THR A 28 3.12 -1.07 -0.10
CA THR A 28 1.71 -1.18 0.26
C THR A 28 1.20 0.12 0.87
N GLN A 29 1.94 0.69 1.80
CA GLN A 29 1.58 1.98 2.40
C GLN A 29 1.53 3.08 1.34
N SER A 30 2.50 3.10 0.45
CA SER A 30 2.62 4.13 -0.59
C SER A 30 1.49 4.07 -1.62
N VAL A 31 1.08 2.87 -2.06
CA VAL A 31 0.00 2.75 -3.05
C VAL A 31 -1.33 3.22 -2.48
N VAL A 32 -1.62 2.92 -1.22
CA VAL A 32 -2.84 3.40 -0.56
C VAL A 32 -2.76 4.91 -0.34
N ALA A 33 -1.60 5.42 0.04
CA ALA A 33 -1.39 6.86 0.19
C ALA A 33 -1.68 7.61 -1.12
N VAL A 34 -1.26 7.08 -2.27
CA VAL A 34 -1.56 7.67 -3.59
C VAL A 34 -3.07 7.67 -3.84
N ALA A 35 -3.78 6.57 -3.53
CA ALA A 35 -5.23 6.51 -3.68
C ALA A 35 -5.94 7.55 -2.82
N GLN A 36 -5.40 7.88 -1.65
CA GLN A 36 -5.96 8.84 -0.69
C GLN A 36 -5.64 10.31 -1.02
N VAL A 37 -4.81 10.59 -2.02
CA VAL A 37 -4.49 11.97 -2.40
C VAL A 37 -5.71 12.62 -3.07
N SER A 38 -6.15 13.75 -2.52
CA SER A 38 -7.31 14.48 -3.04
C SER A 38 -7.01 15.20 -4.36
N ARG A 39 -8.07 15.54 -5.10
CA ARG A 39 -7.95 16.25 -6.38
C ARG A 39 -7.27 17.61 -6.25
N ASP A 40 -7.55 18.33 -5.19
CA ASP A 40 -6.94 19.65 -4.94
C ASP A 40 -5.43 19.56 -4.64
N LYS A 41 -4.93 18.37 -4.36
CA LYS A 41 -3.50 18.12 -4.13
C LYS A 41 -2.86 17.27 -5.23
N GLY A 42 -3.48 17.23 -6.40
CA GLY A 42 -2.94 16.53 -7.56
C GLY A 42 -3.32 15.05 -7.67
N GLY A 43 -4.15 14.55 -6.76
CA GLY A 43 -4.64 13.18 -6.81
C GLY A 43 -5.94 13.03 -7.58
N ARG A 44 -6.62 11.91 -7.40
CA ARG A 44 -7.87 11.59 -8.08
C ARG A 44 -9.08 11.53 -7.16
N MET A 45 -8.89 11.42 -5.85
CA MET A 45 -9.99 11.24 -4.92
C MET A 45 -10.77 12.54 -4.73
N PRO A 46 -12.09 12.58 -5.04
CA PRO A 46 -12.90 13.74 -4.73
C PRO A 46 -13.08 13.89 -3.23
N VAL A 47 -12.85 15.09 -2.71
CA VAL A 47 -13.01 15.36 -1.28
C VAL A 47 -13.94 16.56 -1.11
N ILE A 48 -15.22 16.29 -0.86
CA ILE A 48 -16.22 17.33 -0.58
C ILE A 48 -16.37 17.46 0.94
N THR A 49 -16.59 16.34 1.64
CA THR A 49 -16.81 16.30 3.08
C THR A 49 -15.80 15.41 3.83
N ASN A 50 -14.79 14.93 3.14
CA ASN A 50 -13.80 13.99 3.66
C ASN A 50 -14.37 12.62 4.08
N THR A 51 -15.64 12.36 3.80
CA THR A 51 -16.29 11.09 4.17
C THR A 51 -15.69 9.90 3.45
N LEU A 52 -15.39 10.05 2.15
CA LEU A 52 -14.81 8.97 1.35
C LEU A 52 -13.43 8.59 1.86
N ARG A 53 -12.54 9.55 2.05
CA ARG A 53 -11.20 9.29 2.58
C ARG A 53 -11.24 8.66 3.98
N GLY A 54 -12.12 9.17 4.83
CA GLY A 54 -12.29 8.68 6.20
C GLY A 54 -12.91 7.30 6.27
N SER A 55 -13.54 6.81 5.18
CA SER A 55 -14.18 5.50 5.16
C SER A 55 -13.21 4.34 4.93
N LEU A 56 -11.93 4.59 4.76
CA LEU A 56 -10.94 3.55 4.54
C LEU A 56 -10.84 2.62 5.74
N GLN A 57 -10.96 1.33 5.48
CA GLN A 57 -10.63 0.25 6.42
C GLN A 57 -9.42 -0.50 5.90
N SER A 58 -8.44 -0.70 6.75
CA SER A 58 -7.21 -1.40 6.42
C SER A 58 -7.06 -2.61 7.33
N SER A 59 -6.76 -3.77 6.76
CA SER A 59 -6.64 -5.00 7.54
C SER A 59 -5.61 -5.95 6.95
N ILE A 60 -5.08 -6.82 7.80
CA ILE A 60 -4.26 -7.96 7.41
C ILE A 60 -5.03 -9.21 7.82
N ALA A 61 -5.17 -10.17 6.92
CA ALA A 61 -5.88 -11.41 7.21
C ALA A 61 -5.29 -12.11 8.44
N GLY A 62 -6.13 -12.33 9.44
CA GLY A 62 -5.74 -12.95 10.70
C GLY A 62 -4.98 -12.05 11.68
N GLY A 63 -4.95 -10.74 11.44
CA GLY A 63 -4.15 -9.83 12.26
C GLY A 63 -4.70 -8.43 12.36
N ALA A 64 -3.88 -7.44 12.04
CA ALA A 64 -4.17 -6.03 12.26
C ALA A 64 -5.42 -5.54 11.54
N PHE A 65 -6.12 -4.60 12.19
CA PHE A 65 -7.28 -3.91 11.62
C PHE A 65 -7.27 -2.46 12.13
N ALA A 66 -7.58 -1.52 11.24
CA ALA A 66 -7.75 -0.12 11.59
C ALA A 66 -8.74 0.55 10.65
N GLU A 67 -9.37 1.62 11.10
CA GLU A 67 -10.30 2.44 10.31
C GLU A 67 -9.82 3.89 10.30
N GLY A 68 -10.16 4.62 9.24
CA GLY A 68 -9.87 6.03 9.11
C GLY A 68 -8.93 6.33 7.94
N GLU A 69 -8.80 7.61 7.59
CA GLU A 69 -8.05 8.05 6.42
C GLU A 69 -6.55 7.67 6.45
N ALA A 70 -6.00 7.50 7.63
CA ALA A 70 -4.60 7.13 7.83
C ALA A 70 -4.44 5.69 8.33
N SER A 71 -5.48 4.85 8.24
CA SER A 71 -5.43 3.47 8.75
C SER A 71 -4.36 2.63 8.07
N HIS A 72 -4.07 2.90 6.80
CA HIS A 72 -2.99 2.21 6.07
C HIS A 72 -1.61 2.42 6.70
N ILE A 73 -1.39 3.58 7.31
CA ILE A 73 -0.12 3.89 8.00
C ILE A 73 0.06 3.02 9.25
N LEU A 74 -1.06 2.64 9.89
CA LEU A 74 -1.03 1.78 11.07
C LEU A 74 -0.91 0.29 10.72
N VAL A 75 -1.51 -0.12 9.61
CA VAL A 75 -1.62 -1.55 9.24
C VAL A 75 -0.46 -2.01 8.36
N ALA A 76 -0.09 -1.25 7.32
CA ALA A 76 0.95 -1.67 6.38
C ALA A 76 2.29 -2.04 7.04
N PRO A 77 2.79 -1.31 8.06
CA PRO A 77 4.04 -1.68 8.72
C PRO A 77 4.02 -3.02 9.45
N GLN A 78 2.85 -3.62 9.65
CA GLN A 78 2.71 -4.92 10.31
C GLN A 78 2.73 -6.09 9.34
N MET A 79 2.81 -5.83 8.03
CA MET A 79 2.85 -6.87 7.01
C MET A 79 4.16 -7.63 7.00
N LYS A 80 4.07 -8.91 6.68
CA LYS A 80 5.20 -9.81 6.43
C LYS A 80 4.98 -10.50 5.10
N GLY A 81 6.02 -11.08 4.54
CA GLY A 81 5.90 -11.85 3.32
C GLY A 81 4.86 -12.95 3.47
N GLY A 82 3.97 -13.07 2.48
CA GLY A 82 2.86 -14.02 2.50
C GLY A 82 1.55 -13.48 3.08
N ASP A 83 1.57 -12.34 3.76
CA ASP A 83 0.34 -11.73 4.27
C ASP A 83 -0.54 -11.19 3.16
N VAL A 84 -1.85 -11.20 3.40
CA VAL A 84 -2.85 -10.58 2.53
C VAL A 84 -3.42 -9.36 3.27
N ALA A 85 -3.18 -8.18 2.72
CA ALA A 85 -3.74 -6.93 3.22
C ALA A 85 -4.92 -6.53 2.35
N THR A 86 -5.97 -6.00 2.98
CA THR A 86 -7.18 -5.53 2.31
C THR A 86 -7.46 -4.10 2.71
N PHE A 87 -7.72 -3.26 1.72
CA PHE A 87 -8.05 -1.85 1.90
C PHE A 87 -9.39 -1.58 1.25
N THR A 88 -10.36 -1.16 2.04
CA THR A 88 -11.75 -0.99 1.60
C THR A 88 -12.24 0.41 1.97
N TRP A 89 -12.80 1.11 0.99
CA TRP A 89 -13.53 2.35 1.26
C TRP A 89 -15.00 1.99 1.46
N THR A 90 -15.49 2.18 2.68
CA THR A 90 -16.81 1.70 3.09
C THR A 90 -17.96 2.69 2.85
N ALA A 91 -17.68 3.91 2.40
CA ALA A 91 -18.72 4.84 2.01
C ALA A 91 -19.63 4.22 0.96
N GLU A 92 -20.94 4.36 1.12
CA GLU A 92 -21.94 3.75 0.22
C GLU A 92 -21.72 4.11 -1.25
N TYR A 93 -21.24 5.32 -1.51
CA TYR A 93 -21.02 5.82 -2.87
C TYR A 93 -19.60 5.57 -3.40
N ALA A 94 -18.74 4.89 -2.64
CA ALA A 94 -17.33 4.73 -3.01
C ALA A 94 -17.16 4.06 -4.38
N ALA A 95 -17.87 2.98 -4.64
CA ALA A 95 -17.81 2.27 -5.93
C ALA A 95 -18.27 3.15 -7.08
N ALA A 96 -19.36 3.89 -6.91
CA ALA A 96 -19.89 4.79 -7.93
C ALA A 96 -18.92 5.94 -8.23
N VAL A 97 -18.27 6.48 -7.21
CA VAL A 97 -17.28 7.54 -7.39
C VAL A 97 -16.06 7.03 -8.14
N ASN A 98 -15.56 5.85 -7.77
CA ASN A 98 -14.39 5.28 -8.42
C ASN A 98 -14.67 4.84 -9.86
N ASN A 99 -15.78 4.15 -10.08
CA ASN A 99 -16.09 3.51 -11.36
C ASN A 99 -16.91 4.38 -12.33
N GLY A 100 -17.58 5.39 -11.82
CA GLY A 100 -18.53 6.19 -12.58
C GLY A 100 -19.94 5.65 -12.49
N ASN A 101 -20.93 6.51 -12.73
CA ASN A 101 -22.34 6.15 -12.65
C ASN A 101 -23.21 7.17 -13.42
N ARG A 102 -24.25 6.68 -14.12
CA ARG A 102 -25.26 7.49 -14.79
C ARG A 102 -24.70 8.61 -15.69
N GLY A 103 -23.73 8.24 -16.55
CA GLY A 103 -23.10 9.18 -17.47
C GLY A 103 -22.03 10.06 -16.85
N ARG A 104 -21.74 9.92 -15.57
CA ARG A 104 -20.64 10.60 -14.91
C ARG A 104 -19.38 9.74 -14.98
N PRO A 105 -18.23 10.29 -15.41
CA PRO A 105 -16.98 9.53 -15.42
C PRO A 105 -16.55 9.22 -14.00
N GLY A 106 -15.91 8.05 -13.81
CA GLY A 106 -15.33 7.67 -12.55
C GLY A 106 -14.07 8.45 -12.23
N ALA A 107 -13.76 8.59 -10.97
CA ALA A 107 -12.53 9.23 -10.50
C ALA A 107 -11.31 8.30 -10.64
N HIS A 108 -11.53 6.98 -10.61
CA HIS A 108 -10.51 5.96 -10.75
C HIS A 108 -9.33 6.17 -9.79
N PHE A 109 -9.63 6.53 -8.54
CA PHE A 109 -8.58 6.76 -7.54
C PHE A 109 -7.85 5.47 -7.17
N VAL A 110 -8.53 4.32 -7.23
CA VAL A 110 -7.91 3.01 -6.98
C VAL A 110 -7.03 2.62 -8.17
N GLU A 111 -7.58 2.63 -9.38
CA GLU A 111 -6.84 2.24 -10.59
C GLU A 111 -5.66 3.18 -10.85
N GLY A 112 -5.84 4.48 -10.61
CA GLY A 112 -4.77 5.46 -10.75
C GLY A 112 -3.60 5.20 -9.79
N ALA A 113 -3.88 4.73 -8.58
CA ALA A 113 -2.85 4.32 -7.64
C ALA A 113 -2.17 3.02 -8.09
N VAL A 114 -2.95 2.04 -8.51
CA VAL A 114 -2.43 0.73 -8.97
C VAL A 114 -1.54 0.90 -10.20
N ASP A 115 -1.86 1.81 -11.11
CA ASP A 115 -1.04 2.10 -12.29
C ASP A 115 0.35 2.61 -11.91
N GLN A 116 0.54 3.16 -10.73
CA GLN A 116 1.83 3.63 -10.23
C GLN A 116 2.62 2.54 -9.51
N TRP A 117 2.06 1.34 -9.38
CA TRP A 117 2.68 0.24 -8.62
C TRP A 117 4.12 -0.06 -9.04
N PRO A 118 4.47 -0.19 -10.34
CA PRO A 118 5.85 -0.47 -10.74
C PRO A 118 6.84 0.60 -10.25
N ALA A 119 6.48 1.87 -10.35
CA ALA A 119 7.33 2.97 -9.87
C ALA A 119 7.45 2.98 -8.35
N ILE A 120 6.35 2.71 -7.65
CA ILE A 120 6.31 2.62 -6.19
C ILE A 120 7.23 1.50 -5.70
N VAL A 121 7.14 0.32 -6.32
CA VAL A 121 7.99 -0.83 -5.95
C VAL A 121 9.46 -0.52 -6.18
N ARG A 122 9.81 0.11 -7.31
CA ARG A 122 11.21 0.50 -7.56
C ARG A 122 11.75 1.45 -6.50
N ALA A 123 10.96 2.43 -6.11
CA ALA A 123 11.34 3.37 -5.04
C ALA A 123 11.49 2.65 -3.69
N SER A 124 10.59 1.72 -3.39
CA SER A 124 10.63 0.93 -2.16
C SER A 124 11.86 0.01 -2.11
N ILE A 125 12.23 -0.59 -3.25
CA ILE A 125 13.43 -1.42 -3.35
C ILE A 125 14.69 -0.58 -3.06
N ALA A 126 14.77 0.62 -3.62
CA ALA A 126 15.90 1.52 -3.38
C ALA A 126 16.03 1.88 -1.89
N LYS A 127 14.90 2.20 -1.23
CA LYS A 127 14.87 2.47 0.21
C LYS A 127 15.28 1.26 1.03
N ALA A 128 14.80 0.07 0.69
CA ALA A 128 15.11 -1.16 1.42
C ALA A 128 16.60 -1.50 1.32
N LYS A 129 17.19 -1.34 0.14
CA LYS A 129 18.64 -1.53 -0.04
C LYS A 129 19.46 -0.57 0.82
N ALA A 130 19.03 0.68 0.94
CA ALA A 130 19.72 1.67 1.76
C ALA A 130 19.62 1.35 3.26
N ARG A 131 18.48 0.81 3.73
CA ARG A 131 18.23 0.50 5.15
C ARG A 131 18.83 -0.82 5.62
N VAL A 132 18.69 -1.85 4.80
CA VAL A 132 19.07 -3.22 5.18
C VAL A 132 20.48 -3.54 4.73
N GLY A 133 21.00 -2.75 3.81
CA GLY A 133 22.35 -2.92 3.30
C GLY A 133 22.45 -3.94 2.21
#